data_c7011f86bcbe65b08c80cc5cbe40d15e
#
_entry.id   c7011f86bcbe65b08c80cc5cbe40d15e
#
_cell.length_a   1.000
_cell.length_b   1.000
_cell.length_c   1.000
_cell.angle_alpha   90.00
_cell.angle_beta   90.00
_cell.angle_gamma   90.00
#
_symmetry.space_group_name_H-M   'P 1'
#
loop_
_entity.id
_entity.type
_entity.pdbx_description
1 polymer ?
#
loop_
_entity_poly.entity_id
_entity_poly.type
_entity_poly.pdbx_seq_one_letter_code
_entity_poly.pdbx_strand_id
1 'polypeptide(L)'
;MNKFGDLKTKDIAELEDIARQVRQKILTTVSKNGGHLSSTLGATDIIVAMHAVFDAKKNPFIFDVSHQSYAHKLVTDRWDEFDTLRQFDGLSGYTKPKESDNDYYMAGHSSTSISLATGAAKAIALNKEENERIPLALIGDGSMSAGMVYEAMNELGDRKYPAIIILNDNEMSIASPIGALSRILSQSMASPFYQKFKQKTKDLLESLPDSATYMAKRLEESFHLITPGILFEELGLEYIGPIDGHNIASLIETLKIAKAMKRPVIIHVQTTKGKGYEVAEGAGASKEHWHGVGAFDIESGNSLKKPAPIASTAIFSEMLVELADKDDKVVGVTAAMPSGTGMSNAIAKYPERFWDVAIAEQHAVTSMGPLAKEGFKPFCTLYSTFLQRGYDQVIHDVCLMNLGVAFAIDRAGLVGEDGETHQGVFDISFLRAIPNMTVFAPSSNNTMKLAMEFAKDFPTPCAFRYPRGAFTSQDEDKTAFELGKSRVLKKGSKTLFIGYGNGVGRAEQVADLIEGLPTILDLRFVKPLDKKSLLELAQTHKQWYIFSDSVKMGGVGSAILEFLSEEKVQDVQVTTFEYEDDFITHGNTKLVEESLGLLPEQLAKKIKI
;
A
#
# COMPACT_ATOMS: atom_id res chain seq x y z
N MET A 1 -13.92 26.96 -1.00
CA MET A 1 -13.39 27.90 -2.05
C MET A 1 -11.88 27.72 -2.20
N ASN A 2 -11.33 27.98 -3.40
CA ASN A 2 -9.88 28.00 -3.56
C ASN A 2 -9.30 29.23 -2.84
N LYS A 3 -8.57 29.03 -1.75
CA LYS A 3 -8.01 30.09 -0.91
C LYS A 3 -7.05 31.01 -1.68
N PHE A 4 -6.29 30.47 -2.62
CA PHE A 4 -5.21 31.17 -3.30
C PHE A 4 -5.59 31.72 -4.68
N GLY A 5 -6.79 31.40 -5.18
CA GLY A 5 -7.22 31.75 -6.53
C GLY A 5 -6.48 30.94 -7.61
N ASP A 6 -6.39 31.47 -8.82
CA ASP A 6 -5.68 30.80 -9.92
C ASP A 6 -4.16 31.00 -9.80
N LEU A 7 -3.44 29.93 -9.51
CA LEU A 7 -1.98 29.94 -9.34
C LEU A 7 -1.24 30.35 -10.64
N LYS A 8 -1.87 30.19 -11.80
CA LYS A 8 -1.28 30.60 -13.11
C LYS A 8 -1.09 32.12 -13.22
N THR A 9 -1.76 32.90 -12.39
CA THR A 9 -1.67 34.37 -12.36
C THR A 9 -0.69 34.91 -11.32
N LYS A 10 -0.07 34.04 -10.52
CA LYS A 10 0.82 34.40 -9.44
C LYS A 10 2.26 34.53 -9.91
N ASP A 11 2.99 35.46 -9.28
CA ASP A 11 4.43 35.56 -9.46
C ASP A 11 5.20 34.51 -8.62
N ILE A 12 6.51 34.42 -8.81
CA ILE A 12 7.32 33.40 -8.12
C ILE A 12 7.32 33.60 -6.61
N ALA A 13 7.39 34.84 -6.12
CA ALA A 13 7.42 35.13 -4.68
C ALA A 13 6.08 34.77 -4.01
N GLU A 14 4.96 35.02 -4.67
CA GLU A 14 3.63 34.60 -4.23
C GLU A 14 3.51 33.06 -4.19
N LEU A 15 4.04 32.35 -5.20
CA LEU A 15 4.01 30.88 -5.25
C LEU A 15 4.89 30.24 -4.15
N GLU A 16 6.05 30.82 -3.87
CA GLU A 16 6.91 30.39 -2.76
C GLU A 16 6.24 30.60 -1.40
N ASP A 17 5.51 31.71 -1.22
CA ASP A 17 4.73 31.98 -0.01
C ASP A 17 3.57 30.99 0.14
N ILE A 18 2.86 30.68 -0.95
CA ILE A 18 1.81 29.66 -0.99
C ILE A 18 2.38 28.30 -0.58
N ALA A 19 3.51 27.89 -1.14
CA ALA A 19 4.16 26.61 -0.79
C ALA A 19 4.51 26.54 0.71
N ARG A 20 4.96 27.64 1.30
CA ARG A 20 5.26 27.76 2.73
C ARG A 20 4.00 27.62 3.59
N GLN A 21 2.91 28.33 3.23
CA GLN A 21 1.62 28.24 3.93
C GLN A 21 1.03 26.83 3.83
N VAL A 22 1.13 26.19 2.67
CA VAL A 22 0.68 24.80 2.43
C VAL A 22 1.44 23.83 3.34
N ARG A 23 2.76 23.90 3.41
CA ARG A 23 3.57 23.07 4.32
C ARG A 23 3.17 23.25 5.78
N GLN A 24 2.97 24.49 6.22
CA GLN A 24 2.54 24.79 7.59
C GLN A 24 1.16 24.19 7.90
N LYS A 25 0.22 24.27 6.97
CA LYS A 25 -1.12 23.66 7.13
C LYS A 25 -1.03 22.13 7.19
N ILE A 26 -0.23 21.53 6.31
CA ILE A 26 0.03 20.07 6.31
C ILE A 26 0.60 19.64 7.67
N LEU A 27 1.66 20.28 8.13
CA LEU A 27 2.33 19.97 9.40
C LEU A 27 1.35 20.06 10.57
N THR A 28 0.59 21.15 10.65
CA THR A 28 -0.38 21.39 11.73
C THR A 28 -1.52 20.36 11.73
N THR A 29 -2.02 19.96 10.57
CA THR A 29 -3.11 18.97 10.47
C THR A 29 -2.60 17.56 10.74
N VAL A 30 -1.49 17.15 10.10
CA VAL A 30 -0.92 15.80 10.25
C VAL A 30 -0.40 15.56 11.67
N SER A 31 0.10 16.57 12.36
CA SER A 31 0.51 16.42 13.77
C SER A 31 -0.65 16.02 14.70
N LYS A 32 -1.89 16.35 14.34
CA LYS A 32 -3.10 16.02 15.12
C LYS A 32 -3.74 14.71 14.66
N ASN A 33 -3.90 14.57 13.36
CA ASN A 33 -4.69 13.48 12.75
C ASN A 33 -3.84 12.26 12.36
N GLY A 34 -2.52 12.42 12.27
CA GLY A 34 -1.66 11.47 11.58
C GLY A 34 -1.76 11.59 10.06
N GLY A 35 -0.92 10.85 9.35
CA GLY A 35 -0.92 10.81 7.89
C GLY A 35 0.48 10.71 7.30
N HIS A 36 0.60 10.93 5.98
CA HIS A 36 1.86 10.88 5.26
C HIS A 36 2.53 12.26 5.30
N LEU A 37 3.63 12.41 6.04
CA LEU A 37 4.22 13.72 6.31
C LEU A 37 5.40 14.04 5.38
N SER A 38 6.47 13.26 5.44
CA SER A 38 7.73 13.64 4.80
C SER A 38 7.64 13.68 3.27
N SER A 39 6.91 12.76 2.66
CA SER A 39 6.70 12.70 1.20
C SER A 39 5.91 13.91 0.70
N THR A 40 4.88 14.29 1.43
CA THR A 40 4.00 15.40 1.08
C THR A 40 4.68 16.77 1.23
N LEU A 41 5.47 16.94 2.30
CA LEU A 41 6.27 18.17 2.48
C LEU A 41 7.31 18.32 1.36
N GLY A 42 7.96 17.24 0.96
CA GLY A 42 8.94 17.23 -0.13
C GLY A 42 8.34 17.58 -1.49
N ALA A 43 7.15 17.06 -1.81
CA ALA A 43 6.49 17.25 -3.10
C ALA A 43 5.76 18.59 -3.26
N THR A 44 5.67 19.41 -2.22
CA THR A 44 4.84 20.63 -2.20
C THR A 44 5.20 21.62 -3.31
N ASP A 45 6.49 21.92 -3.56
CA ASP A 45 6.91 22.87 -4.58
C ASP A 45 6.61 22.36 -5.99
N ILE A 46 6.79 21.06 -6.24
CA ILE A 46 6.44 20.41 -7.51
C ILE A 46 4.94 20.61 -7.78
N ILE A 47 4.10 20.34 -6.80
CA ILE A 47 2.63 20.44 -6.93
C ILE A 47 2.20 21.87 -7.16
N VAL A 48 2.76 22.85 -6.43
CA VAL A 48 2.50 24.28 -6.66
C VAL A 48 2.90 24.68 -8.08
N ALA A 49 4.07 24.25 -8.56
CA ALA A 49 4.53 24.54 -9.93
C ALA A 49 3.63 23.87 -11.00
N MET A 50 3.14 22.63 -10.76
CA MET A 50 2.16 21.99 -11.65
C MET A 50 0.91 22.85 -11.80
N HIS A 51 0.35 23.35 -10.69
CA HIS A 51 -0.83 24.21 -10.70
C HIS A 51 -0.58 25.63 -11.27
N ALA A 52 0.66 26.11 -11.23
CA ALA A 52 1.03 27.38 -11.86
C ALA A 52 1.12 27.27 -13.41
N VAL A 53 1.22 26.06 -13.98
CA VAL A 53 1.33 25.84 -15.42
C VAL A 53 0.08 25.20 -16.03
N PHE A 54 -0.59 24.34 -15.27
CA PHE A 54 -1.70 23.52 -15.77
C PHE A 54 -2.96 23.72 -14.91
N ASP A 55 -4.10 23.44 -15.52
CA ASP A 55 -5.40 23.39 -14.88
C ASP A 55 -5.77 21.93 -14.62
N ALA A 56 -5.89 21.53 -13.37
CA ALA A 56 -6.18 20.15 -12.97
C ALA A 56 -7.56 19.65 -13.43
N LYS A 57 -8.54 20.54 -13.65
CA LYS A 57 -9.84 20.18 -14.21
C LYS A 57 -9.79 19.83 -15.70
N LYS A 58 -8.79 20.34 -16.41
CA LYS A 58 -8.59 20.08 -17.85
C LYS A 58 -7.56 19.01 -18.09
N ASN A 59 -6.43 19.11 -17.41
CA ASN A 59 -5.31 18.19 -17.56
C ASN A 59 -5.38 17.12 -16.48
N PRO A 60 -5.35 15.82 -16.83
CA PRO A 60 -5.31 14.75 -15.83
C PRO A 60 -4.08 14.84 -14.93
N PHE A 61 -4.25 15.20 -13.65
CA PHE A 61 -3.21 15.10 -12.65
C PHE A 61 -3.31 13.74 -11.97
N ILE A 62 -2.27 12.92 -12.10
CA ILE A 62 -2.21 11.55 -11.62
C ILE A 62 -1.07 11.44 -10.63
N PHE A 63 -1.39 11.17 -9.38
CA PHE A 63 -0.43 11.01 -8.30
C PHE A 63 -0.22 9.53 -8.03
N ASP A 64 1.02 9.04 -8.15
CA ASP A 64 1.35 7.66 -7.80
C ASP A 64 1.16 7.44 -6.30
N VAL A 65 0.48 6.37 -5.89
CA VAL A 65 -0.01 6.17 -4.51
C VAL A 65 -0.94 7.30 -4.06
N SER A 66 -0.65 8.53 -4.42
CA SER A 66 -1.29 9.79 -4.04
C SER A 66 -1.17 10.22 -2.56
N HIS A 67 -0.35 9.54 -1.78
CA HIS A 67 -0.04 9.92 -0.40
C HIS A 67 0.68 11.28 -0.29
N GLN A 68 1.27 11.79 -1.35
CA GLN A 68 1.90 13.11 -1.46
C GLN A 68 0.95 14.21 -1.94
N SER A 69 -0.34 13.92 -2.16
CA SER A 69 -1.30 14.84 -2.79
C SER A 69 -1.89 15.91 -1.85
N TYR A 70 -1.45 16.02 -0.60
CA TYR A 70 -2.02 16.98 0.36
C TYR A 70 -1.89 18.43 -0.12
N ALA A 71 -0.75 18.79 -0.73
CA ALA A 71 -0.58 20.10 -1.33
C ALA A 71 -1.60 20.36 -2.45
N HIS A 72 -1.89 19.36 -3.29
CA HIS A 72 -2.93 19.43 -4.33
C HIS A 72 -4.31 19.72 -3.74
N LYS A 73 -4.70 19.02 -2.66
CA LYS A 73 -5.97 19.32 -1.96
C LYS A 73 -6.03 20.75 -1.46
N LEU A 74 -4.93 21.26 -0.89
CA LEU A 74 -4.85 22.59 -0.29
C LEU A 74 -4.84 23.75 -1.30
N VAL A 75 -4.23 23.57 -2.48
CA VAL A 75 -4.19 24.61 -3.51
C VAL A 75 -5.39 24.58 -4.45
N THR A 76 -6.30 23.63 -4.26
CA THR A 76 -7.58 23.53 -4.98
C THR A 76 -8.72 24.09 -4.14
N ASP A 77 -9.66 23.28 -3.71
CA ASP A 77 -10.93 23.71 -3.11
C ASP A 77 -11.15 23.20 -1.67
N ARG A 78 -10.15 22.51 -1.08
CA ARG A 78 -10.28 21.80 0.20
C ARG A 78 -9.50 22.39 1.37
N TRP A 79 -9.10 23.67 1.28
CA TRP A 79 -8.34 24.32 2.36
C TRP A 79 -9.08 24.37 3.69
N ASP A 80 -10.37 24.71 3.66
CA ASP A 80 -11.17 24.92 4.87
C ASP A 80 -11.53 23.57 5.53
N GLU A 81 -11.69 22.52 4.74
CA GLU A 81 -12.01 21.16 5.20
C GLU A 81 -10.78 20.34 5.58
N PHE A 82 -9.57 20.84 5.31
CA PHE A 82 -8.34 20.04 5.42
C PHE A 82 -8.07 19.53 6.85
N ASP A 83 -8.61 20.17 7.87
CA ASP A 83 -8.50 19.70 9.27
C ASP A 83 -9.26 18.38 9.52
N THR A 84 -10.12 17.96 8.60
CA THR A 84 -10.83 16.66 8.63
C THR A 84 -10.05 15.54 7.94
N LEU A 85 -8.83 15.80 7.48
CA LEU A 85 -8.00 14.83 6.76
C LEU A 85 -7.91 13.50 7.52
N ARG A 86 -8.24 12.38 6.84
CA ARG A 86 -8.24 10.99 7.35
C ARG A 86 -9.22 10.72 8.49
N GLN A 87 -10.10 11.67 8.82
CA GLN A 87 -11.18 11.45 9.77
C GLN A 87 -12.38 10.79 9.09
N PHE A 88 -13.18 10.08 9.86
CA PHE A 88 -14.45 9.53 9.39
C PHE A 88 -15.36 10.66 8.87
N ASP A 89 -15.97 10.48 7.71
CA ASP A 89 -16.75 11.50 6.98
C ASP A 89 -15.95 12.78 6.59
N GLY A 90 -14.64 12.74 6.71
CA GLY A 90 -13.74 13.84 6.31
C GLY A 90 -13.01 13.55 5.00
N LEU A 91 -11.96 14.35 4.76
CA LEU A 91 -11.12 14.19 3.57
C LEU A 91 -10.26 12.92 3.63
N SER A 92 -10.22 12.19 2.52
CA SER A 92 -9.33 11.04 2.33
C SER A 92 -7.86 11.45 2.37
N GLY A 93 -7.00 10.55 2.82
CA GLY A 93 -5.54 10.69 2.73
C GLY A 93 -4.98 10.54 1.31
N TYR A 94 -5.83 10.25 0.32
CA TYR A 94 -5.51 10.03 -1.08
C TYR A 94 -6.39 10.90 -1.98
N THR A 95 -6.04 11.00 -3.28
CA THR A 95 -6.96 11.62 -4.25
C THR A 95 -8.25 10.83 -4.37
N LYS A 96 -9.36 11.52 -4.42
CA LYS A 96 -10.70 10.91 -4.47
C LYS A 96 -11.65 11.77 -5.32
N PRO A 97 -11.99 11.34 -6.55
CA PRO A 97 -12.85 12.11 -7.46
C PRO A 97 -14.22 12.48 -6.88
N LYS A 98 -14.71 11.72 -5.88
CA LYS A 98 -15.95 12.06 -5.16
C LYS A 98 -15.83 13.30 -4.26
N GLU A 99 -14.59 13.72 -3.91
CA GLU A 99 -14.34 14.91 -3.09
C GLU A 99 -14.18 16.17 -3.93
N SER A 100 -13.60 16.07 -5.11
CA SER A 100 -13.30 17.22 -5.97
C SER A 100 -13.12 16.85 -7.43
N ASP A 101 -13.66 17.67 -8.33
CA ASP A 101 -13.41 17.59 -9.79
C ASP A 101 -11.94 17.83 -10.18
N ASN A 102 -11.10 18.26 -9.25
CA ASN A 102 -9.67 18.40 -9.47
C ASN A 102 -8.92 17.07 -9.33
N ASP A 103 -9.51 16.06 -8.70
CA ASP A 103 -8.95 14.73 -8.54
C ASP A 103 -9.33 13.87 -9.75
N TYR A 104 -8.41 13.65 -10.67
CA TYR A 104 -8.70 12.89 -11.90
C TYR A 104 -8.94 11.40 -11.62
N TYR A 105 -8.19 10.79 -10.69
CA TYR A 105 -8.24 9.37 -10.41
C TYR A 105 -8.01 9.08 -8.94
N MET A 106 -8.64 8.01 -8.43
CA MET A 106 -8.38 7.50 -7.09
C MET A 106 -7.16 6.60 -7.13
N ALA A 107 -6.19 6.84 -6.24
CA ALA A 107 -5.01 6.00 -6.11
C ALA A 107 -4.79 5.64 -4.62
N GLY A 108 -3.94 4.66 -4.37
CA GLY A 108 -3.60 4.16 -3.04
C GLY A 108 -2.50 3.10 -3.14
N HIS A 109 -2.51 2.33 -4.24
CA HIS A 109 -1.44 1.42 -4.59
C HIS A 109 -0.42 2.09 -5.52
N SER A 110 0.85 1.80 -5.33
CA SER A 110 1.95 2.39 -6.09
C SER A 110 2.06 1.88 -7.53
N SER A 111 2.83 2.60 -8.34
CA SER A 111 3.35 2.17 -9.64
C SER A 111 2.31 2.07 -10.75
N THR A 112 1.13 2.66 -10.56
CA THR A 112 0.04 2.67 -11.55
C THR A 112 -0.03 3.96 -12.36
N SER A 113 0.63 5.03 -11.91
CA SER A 113 0.44 6.39 -12.43
C SER A 113 0.83 6.53 -13.90
N ILE A 114 1.91 5.88 -14.36
CA ILE A 114 2.34 5.96 -15.76
C ILE A 114 1.34 5.23 -16.67
N SER A 115 0.82 4.07 -16.25
CA SER A 115 -0.24 3.37 -16.98
C SER A 115 -1.52 4.20 -17.09
N LEU A 116 -1.91 4.87 -16.00
CA LEU A 116 -3.07 5.77 -15.98
C LEU A 116 -2.84 6.99 -16.90
N ALA A 117 -1.64 7.57 -16.87
CA ALA A 117 -1.27 8.67 -17.76
C ALA A 117 -1.27 8.23 -19.24
N THR A 118 -0.75 7.04 -19.54
CA THR A 118 -0.79 6.46 -20.89
C THR A 118 -2.23 6.26 -21.38
N GLY A 119 -3.10 5.73 -20.52
CA GLY A 119 -4.52 5.58 -20.81
C GLY A 119 -5.23 6.92 -21.06
N ALA A 120 -4.94 7.93 -20.22
CA ALA A 120 -5.46 9.29 -20.39
C ALA A 120 -4.94 9.93 -21.70
N ALA A 121 -3.66 9.78 -22.03
CA ALA A 121 -3.07 10.29 -23.26
C ALA A 121 -3.73 9.67 -24.50
N LYS A 122 -4.00 8.35 -24.49
CA LYS A 122 -4.75 7.68 -25.56
C LYS A 122 -6.14 8.28 -25.74
N ALA A 123 -6.88 8.47 -24.64
CA ALA A 123 -8.22 9.05 -24.70
C ALA A 123 -8.20 10.48 -25.27
N ILE A 124 -7.25 11.29 -24.83
CA ILE A 124 -7.03 12.66 -25.33
C ILE A 124 -6.73 12.64 -26.84
N ALA A 125 -5.87 11.73 -27.30
CA ALA A 125 -5.54 11.58 -28.72
C ALA A 125 -6.76 11.14 -29.56
N LEU A 126 -7.53 10.16 -29.07
CA LEU A 126 -8.76 9.73 -29.75
C LEU A 126 -9.81 10.84 -29.85
N ASN A 127 -9.88 11.71 -28.85
CA ASN A 127 -10.74 12.90 -28.86
C ASN A 127 -10.16 14.06 -29.69
N LYS A 128 -8.91 13.96 -30.19
CA LYS A 128 -8.18 15.03 -30.91
C LYS A 128 -7.96 16.30 -30.07
N GLU A 129 -7.70 16.12 -28.79
CA GLU A 129 -7.53 17.18 -27.79
C GLU A 129 -6.07 17.40 -27.38
N GLU A 130 -5.07 16.80 -28.07
CA GLU A 130 -3.64 16.82 -27.70
C GLU A 130 -3.01 18.22 -27.70
N ASN A 131 -3.66 19.18 -28.36
CA ASN A 131 -3.24 20.58 -28.34
C ASN A 131 -3.75 21.35 -27.12
N GLU A 132 -4.77 20.85 -26.45
CA GLU A 132 -5.47 21.52 -25.34
C GLU A 132 -5.15 20.88 -23.99
N ARG A 133 -4.93 19.56 -23.97
CA ARG A 133 -4.80 18.77 -22.76
C ARG A 133 -3.59 17.85 -22.82
N ILE A 134 -2.96 17.65 -21.67
CA ILE A 134 -1.86 16.68 -21.50
C ILE A 134 -1.94 16.06 -20.10
N PRO A 135 -1.81 14.74 -19.94
CA PRO A 135 -1.77 14.12 -18.63
C PRO A 135 -0.41 14.31 -17.96
N LEU A 136 -0.43 14.50 -16.63
CA LEU A 136 0.75 14.59 -15.78
C LEU A 136 0.72 13.47 -14.75
N ALA A 137 1.80 12.69 -14.64
CA ALA A 137 1.99 11.69 -13.61
C ALA A 137 3.12 12.14 -12.67
N LEU A 138 2.84 12.23 -11.36
CA LEU A 138 3.86 12.45 -10.32
C LEU A 138 4.15 11.12 -9.65
N ILE A 139 5.34 10.57 -9.84
CA ILE A 139 5.77 9.27 -9.33
C ILE A 139 7.05 9.39 -8.50
N GLY A 140 7.13 8.69 -7.37
CA GLY A 140 8.35 8.61 -6.56
C GLY A 140 9.32 7.54 -7.06
N ASP A 141 10.61 7.73 -6.76
CA ASP A 141 11.71 6.80 -7.09
C ASP A 141 11.46 5.38 -6.58
N GLY A 142 10.89 5.21 -5.38
CA GLY A 142 10.52 3.90 -4.84
C GLY A 142 9.52 3.14 -5.70
N SER A 143 8.55 3.83 -6.29
CA SER A 143 7.53 3.24 -7.17
C SER A 143 8.09 2.79 -8.52
N MET A 144 9.26 3.28 -8.91
CA MET A 144 9.95 2.85 -10.14
C MET A 144 10.48 1.41 -10.08
N SER A 145 10.45 0.77 -8.93
CA SER A 145 10.91 -0.64 -8.78
C SER A 145 9.92 -1.68 -9.32
N ALA A 146 8.65 -1.33 -9.53
CA ALA A 146 7.62 -2.27 -9.98
C ALA A 146 7.62 -2.48 -11.50
N GLY A 147 7.35 -3.72 -11.93
CA GLY A 147 7.32 -4.11 -13.35
C GLY A 147 6.33 -3.31 -14.19
N MET A 148 5.14 -2.98 -13.65
CA MET A 148 4.10 -2.21 -14.34
C MET A 148 4.58 -0.85 -14.85
N VAL A 149 5.54 -0.21 -14.17
CA VAL A 149 6.15 1.05 -14.61
C VAL A 149 6.84 0.86 -15.96
N TYR A 150 7.59 -0.24 -16.13
CA TYR A 150 8.31 -0.56 -17.36
C TYR A 150 7.37 -0.97 -18.49
N GLU A 151 6.32 -1.72 -18.18
CA GLU A 151 5.25 -2.06 -19.13
C GLU A 151 4.62 -0.77 -19.70
N ALA A 152 4.30 0.18 -18.83
CA ALA A 152 3.72 1.46 -19.23
C ALA A 152 4.69 2.34 -20.04
N MET A 153 5.96 2.43 -19.61
CA MET A 153 6.97 3.20 -20.34
C MET A 153 7.28 2.60 -21.71
N ASN A 154 7.32 1.27 -21.82
CA ASN A 154 7.52 0.57 -23.09
C ASN A 154 6.42 0.94 -24.11
N GLU A 155 5.15 0.93 -23.69
CA GLU A 155 4.06 1.33 -24.58
C GLU A 155 4.09 2.84 -24.89
N LEU A 156 4.25 3.67 -23.87
CA LEU A 156 4.24 5.13 -24.01
C LEU A 156 5.37 5.60 -24.94
N GLY A 157 6.56 5.01 -24.80
CA GLY A 157 7.72 5.31 -25.63
C GLY A 157 7.58 4.84 -27.07
N ASP A 158 6.91 3.72 -27.36
CA ASP A 158 6.60 3.26 -28.71
C ASP A 158 5.55 4.16 -29.38
N ARG A 159 4.45 4.43 -28.67
CA ARG A 159 3.29 5.17 -29.22
C ARG A 159 3.49 6.68 -29.31
N LYS A 160 4.41 7.25 -28.54
CA LYS A 160 4.74 8.68 -28.51
C LYS A 160 3.56 9.60 -28.17
N TYR A 161 2.57 9.13 -27.43
CA TYR A 161 1.51 10.01 -26.94
C TYR A 161 2.07 11.10 -26.01
N PRO A 162 1.65 12.37 -26.15
CA PRO A 162 2.08 13.42 -25.23
C PRO A 162 1.66 13.12 -23.80
N ALA A 163 2.63 13.02 -22.90
CA ALA A 163 2.44 12.87 -21.48
C ALA A 163 3.65 13.42 -20.72
N ILE A 164 3.46 13.95 -19.53
CA ILE A 164 4.53 14.44 -18.66
C ILE A 164 4.60 13.54 -17.44
N ILE A 165 5.73 12.86 -17.26
CA ILE A 165 6.03 12.06 -16.08
C ILE A 165 7.02 12.86 -15.23
N ILE A 166 6.66 13.15 -13.99
CA ILE A 166 7.51 13.85 -13.02
C ILE A 166 8.03 12.80 -12.05
N LEU A 167 9.30 12.39 -12.22
CA LEU A 167 9.98 11.49 -11.30
C LEU A 167 10.52 12.31 -10.12
N ASN A 168 9.86 12.17 -8.98
CA ASN A 168 10.28 12.79 -7.74
C ASN A 168 11.29 11.87 -7.03
N ASP A 169 12.57 12.17 -7.21
CA ASP A 169 13.68 11.46 -6.59
C ASP A 169 14.08 12.17 -5.29
N ASN A 170 13.97 11.47 -4.19
CA ASN A 170 14.41 11.95 -2.88
C ASN A 170 15.43 11.00 -2.24
N GLU A 171 16.09 10.19 -3.08
CA GLU A 171 17.08 9.17 -2.70
C GLU A 171 16.53 8.13 -1.72
N MET A 172 15.17 7.91 -1.71
CA MET A 172 14.54 7.06 -0.71
C MET A 172 13.18 6.51 -1.13
N SER A 173 13.06 5.20 -0.97
CA SER A 173 11.81 4.48 -0.78
C SER A 173 11.25 4.70 0.65
N ILE A 174 10.25 3.92 1.07
CA ILE A 174 9.75 3.83 2.45
C ILE A 174 10.91 3.45 3.39
N ALA A 175 11.78 2.52 2.96
CA ALA A 175 13.04 2.14 3.58
C ALA A 175 14.24 2.64 2.73
N SER A 176 15.48 2.33 3.13
CA SER A 176 16.68 2.62 2.33
C SER A 176 16.54 2.08 0.91
N PRO A 177 17.09 2.76 -0.12
CA PRO A 177 16.93 2.36 -1.51
C PRO A 177 17.34 0.91 -1.75
N ILE A 178 16.41 0.09 -2.22
CA ILE A 178 16.62 -1.33 -2.52
C ILE A 178 16.62 -1.54 -4.03
N GLY A 179 17.57 -2.36 -4.48
CA GLY A 179 17.70 -2.74 -5.88
C GLY A 179 18.74 -1.96 -6.67
N ALA A 180 19.10 -2.50 -7.82
CA ALA A 180 20.12 -1.93 -8.70
C ALA A 180 19.70 -0.59 -9.29
N LEU A 181 18.43 -0.45 -9.64
CA LEU A 181 17.91 0.75 -10.27
C LEU A 181 17.99 1.98 -9.37
N SER A 182 17.55 1.87 -8.11
CA SER A 182 17.66 2.94 -7.13
C SER A 182 19.13 3.35 -6.94
N ARG A 183 20.07 2.38 -6.94
CA ARG A 183 21.51 2.67 -6.88
C ARG A 183 22.02 3.38 -8.13
N ILE A 184 21.55 3.00 -9.32
CA ILE A 184 21.95 3.65 -10.59
C ILE A 184 21.48 5.11 -10.58
N LEU A 185 20.24 5.39 -10.20
CA LEU A 185 19.71 6.75 -10.11
C LEU A 185 20.51 7.58 -9.09
N SER A 186 20.73 7.07 -7.87
CA SER A 186 21.45 7.77 -6.80
C SER A 186 22.95 7.95 -7.08
N GLN A 187 23.65 6.93 -7.58
CA GLN A 187 25.12 6.97 -7.81
C GLN A 187 25.52 7.88 -8.96
N SER A 188 24.71 7.96 -10.02
CA SER A 188 24.98 8.84 -11.16
C SER A 188 24.97 10.32 -10.76
N MET A 189 24.29 10.67 -9.66
CA MET A 189 24.07 12.03 -9.20
C MET A 189 25.06 12.48 -8.13
N ALA A 190 25.56 11.57 -7.30
CA ALA A 190 26.51 11.86 -6.22
C ALA A 190 27.98 12.03 -6.71
N SER A 191 28.25 11.79 -8.00
CA SER A 191 29.61 11.87 -8.51
C SER A 191 30.09 13.31 -8.65
N PRO A 192 31.08 13.77 -7.83
CA PRO A 192 31.73 15.07 -8.00
C PRO A 192 32.39 15.21 -9.38
N PHE A 193 32.67 14.08 -10.03
CA PHE A 193 33.21 14.01 -11.39
C PHE A 193 32.17 14.48 -12.43
N TYR A 194 30.90 14.07 -12.29
CA TYR A 194 29.80 14.50 -13.18
C TYR A 194 29.55 16.01 -13.08
N GLN A 195 29.48 16.56 -11.87
CA GLN A 195 29.26 18.00 -11.66
C GLN A 195 30.42 18.86 -12.21
N LYS A 196 31.64 18.50 -11.91
CA LYS A 196 32.84 19.19 -12.44
C LYS A 196 33.00 19.02 -13.93
N PHE A 197 32.58 17.88 -14.46
CA PHE A 197 32.73 17.57 -15.87
C PHE A 197 31.67 18.32 -16.69
N LYS A 198 30.39 18.35 -16.25
CA LYS A 198 29.31 19.14 -16.87
C LYS A 198 29.70 20.61 -16.98
N GLN A 199 30.27 21.19 -15.92
CA GLN A 199 30.74 22.57 -15.92
C GLN A 199 31.88 22.78 -16.91
N LYS A 200 32.90 21.90 -16.90
CA LYS A 200 34.04 21.98 -17.84
C LYS A 200 33.64 21.78 -19.30
N THR A 201 32.66 20.93 -19.57
CA THR A 201 32.16 20.68 -20.93
C THR A 201 31.36 21.89 -21.42
N LYS A 202 30.56 22.51 -20.56
CA LYS A 202 29.86 23.76 -20.89
C LYS A 202 30.85 24.91 -21.18
N ASP A 203 31.84 25.07 -20.33
CA ASP A 203 32.90 26.09 -20.48
C ASP A 203 33.75 25.85 -21.78
N LEU A 204 33.96 24.57 -22.16
CA LEU A 204 34.67 24.17 -23.36
C LEU A 204 33.82 24.42 -24.62
N LEU A 205 32.54 24.07 -24.59
CA LEU A 205 31.60 24.29 -25.70
C LEU A 205 31.39 25.78 -26.03
N GLU A 206 31.36 26.62 -25.00
CA GLU A 206 31.26 28.08 -25.16
C GLU A 206 32.55 28.71 -25.73
N SER A 207 33.67 27.98 -25.73
CA SER A 207 34.97 28.41 -26.19
C SER A 207 35.38 27.91 -27.59
N LEU A 208 34.57 27.07 -28.25
CA LEU A 208 34.92 26.43 -29.53
C LEU A 208 34.29 27.13 -30.74
N PRO A 209 35.04 27.26 -31.87
CA PRO A 209 34.50 27.79 -33.15
C PRO A 209 33.45 26.86 -33.77
N ASP A 210 32.53 27.41 -34.56
CA ASP A 210 31.40 26.69 -35.19
C ASP A 210 31.77 25.45 -36.03
N SER A 211 33.04 25.34 -36.49
CA SER A 211 33.53 24.17 -37.23
C SER A 211 33.82 22.92 -36.36
N ALA A 212 33.85 23.07 -35.05
CA ALA A 212 34.07 21.97 -34.11
C ALA A 212 32.78 21.31 -33.61
N THR A 213 31.62 21.79 -34.08
CA THR A 213 30.27 21.35 -33.66
C THR A 213 30.02 19.85 -33.89
N TYR A 214 30.64 19.24 -34.89
CA TYR A 214 30.48 17.81 -35.18
C TYR A 214 31.21 16.90 -34.18
N MET A 215 32.40 17.27 -33.75
CA MET A 215 33.12 16.52 -32.70
C MET A 215 32.52 16.78 -31.31
N ALA A 216 32.04 18.00 -31.09
CA ALA A 216 31.33 18.34 -29.86
C ALA A 216 30.01 17.54 -29.72
N LYS A 217 29.27 17.37 -30.81
CA LYS A 217 28.05 16.57 -30.88
C LYS A 217 28.32 15.07 -30.65
N ARG A 218 29.42 14.51 -31.17
CA ARG A 218 29.83 13.14 -30.89
C ARG A 218 30.37 12.94 -29.46
N LEU A 219 31.00 13.94 -28.88
CA LEU A 219 31.37 13.95 -27.47
C LEU A 219 30.10 14.01 -26.58
N GLU A 220 29.14 14.86 -26.91
CA GLU A 220 27.85 14.95 -26.26
C GLU A 220 27.08 13.60 -26.34
N GLU A 221 27.04 12.96 -27.51
CA GLU A 221 26.49 11.61 -27.70
C GLU A 221 27.23 10.54 -26.86
N SER A 222 28.55 10.65 -26.72
CA SER A 222 29.35 9.75 -25.84
C SER A 222 29.10 10.01 -24.36
N PHE A 223 28.63 11.19 -23.98
CA PHE A 223 28.29 11.55 -22.59
C PHE A 223 26.87 11.20 -22.22
N HIS A 224 25.93 11.13 -23.17
CA HIS A 224 24.63 10.51 -22.95
C HIS A 224 24.75 9.08 -22.40
N LEU A 225 25.82 8.36 -22.71
CA LEU A 225 26.12 7.01 -22.20
C LEU A 225 26.42 6.93 -20.67
N ILE A 226 26.47 8.06 -19.95
CA ILE A 226 26.82 8.11 -18.52
C ILE A 226 25.70 8.78 -17.70
N THR A 227 24.59 9.22 -18.32
CA THR A 227 23.52 9.94 -17.65
C THR A 227 22.42 9.00 -17.10
N PRO A 228 21.78 9.33 -15.96
CA PRO A 228 20.63 8.57 -15.45
C PRO A 228 19.47 8.45 -16.44
N GLY A 229 19.41 9.34 -17.43
CA GLY A 229 18.34 9.43 -18.43
C GLY A 229 18.38 8.36 -19.52
N ILE A 230 19.53 7.71 -19.75
CA ILE A 230 19.72 6.82 -20.91
C ILE A 230 18.67 5.70 -20.99
N LEU A 231 18.30 5.13 -19.86
CA LEU A 231 17.25 4.09 -19.82
C LEU A 231 15.91 4.61 -20.37
N PHE A 232 15.56 5.82 -20.01
CA PHE A 232 14.28 6.43 -20.42
C PHE A 232 14.31 6.85 -21.90
N GLU A 233 15.44 7.36 -22.36
CA GLU A 233 15.66 7.76 -23.76
C GLU A 233 15.65 6.53 -24.68
N GLU A 234 16.29 5.44 -24.30
CA GLU A 234 16.27 4.18 -25.04
C GLU A 234 14.87 3.54 -25.08
N LEU A 235 14.06 3.75 -24.03
CA LEU A 235 12.64 3.41 -24.05
C LEU A 235 11.80 4.37 -24.88
N GLY A 236 12.39 5.47 -25.38
CA GLY A 236 11.73 6.42 -26.26
C GLY A 236 11.03 7.58 -25.58
N LEU A 237 11.31 7.86 -24.30
CA LEU A 237 10.86 9.05 -23.61
C LEU A 237 11.93 10.14 -23.68
N GLU A 238 11.52 11.40 -23.84
CA GLU A 238 12.45 12.52 -23.70
C GLU A 238 12.79 12.72 -22.22
N TYR A 239 14.07 12.86 -21.88
CA TYR A 239 14.52 13.03 -20.50
C TYR A 239 14.97 14.46 -20.22
N ILE A 240 14.48 15.05 -19.13
CA ILE A 240 14.90 16.38 -18.64
C ILE A 240 15.30 16.23 -17.18
N GLY A 241 16.50 16.62 -16.84
CA GLY A 241 16.95 16.63 -15.45
C GLY A 241 18.38 16.13 -15.24
N PRO A 242 18.80 15.93 -13.98
CA PRO A 242 18.03 16.25 -12.78
C PRO A 242 17.90 17.77 -12.54
N ILE A 243 16.76 18.19 -11.97
CA ILE A 243 16.49 19.58 -11.59
C ILE A 243 16.19 19.69 -10.09
N ASP A 244 16.43 20.87 -9.51
CA ASP A 244 16.10 21.16 -8.13
C ASP A 244 14.57 21.28 -7.95
N GLY A 245 13.99 20.34 -7.21
CA GLY A 245 12.56 20.27 -6.92
C GLY A 245 12.04 21.30 -5.90
N HIS A 246 12.93 22.12 -5.34
CA HIS A 246 12.58 23.21 -4.44
C HIS A 246 12.73 24.59 -5.10
N ASN A 247 13.14 24.63 -6.36
CA ASN A 247 13.19 25.87 -7.16
C ASN A 247 11.94 25.98 -8.04
N ILE A 248 10.92 26.67 -7.56
CA ILE A 248 9.61 26.82 -8.25
C ILE A 248 9.79 27.47 -9.63
N ALA A 249 10.69 28.44 -9.80
CA ALA A 249 10.94 29.09 -11.10
C ALA A 249 11.46 28.09 -12.13
N SER A 250 12.47 27.28 -11.76
CA SER A 250 13.04 26.23 -12.62
C SER A 250 12.01 25.16 -12.96
N LEU A 251 11.19 24.72 -11.99
CA LEU A 251 10.10 23.77 -12.20
C LEU A 251 9.09 24.28 -13.22
N ILE A 252 8.64 25.54 -13.11
CA ILE A 252 7.69 26.17 -14.02
C ILE A 252 8.26 26.26 -15.44
N GLU A 253 9.52 26.69 -15.58
CA GLU A 253 10.20 26.75 -16.89
C GLU A 253 10.26 25.36 -17.53
N THR A 254 10.72 24.35 -16.78
CA THR A 254 10.82 22.96 -17.26
C THR A 254 9.46 22.38 -17.65
N LEU A 255 8.42 22.61 -16.85
CA LEU A 255 7.06 22.16 -17.16
C LEU A 255 6.51 22.82 -18.43
N LYS A 256 6.81 24.10 -18.68
CA LYS A 256 6.45 24.80 -19.92
C LYS A 256 7.18 24.23 -21.14
N ILE A 257 8.47 23.91 -21.00
CA ILE A 257 9.27 23.23 -22.04
C ILE A 257 8.67 21.87 -22.37
N ALA A 258 8.46 21.02 -21.36
CA ALA A 258 7.87 19.69 -21.53
C ALA A 258 6.48 19.75 -22.19
N LYS A 259 5.64 20.72 -21.82
CA LYS A 259 4.33 20.96 -22.44
C LYS A 259 4.45 21.26 -23.93
N ALA A 260 5.47 22.03 -24.34
CA ALA A 260 5.69 22.43 -25.72
C ALA A 260 6.23 21.30 -26.62
N MET A 261 6.88 20.29 -26.04
CA MET A 261 7.51 19.18 -26.78
C MET A 261 6.50 18.27 -27.50
N LYS A 262 5.27 18.16 -27.00
CA LYS A 262 4.21 17.31 -27.58
C LYS A 262 4.64 15.84 -27.76
N ARG A 263 5.39 15.32 -26.81
CA ARG A 263 5.94 13.96 -26.74
C ARG A 263 5.86 13.43 -25.31
N PRO A 264 6.08 12.14 -25.09
CA PRO A 264 6.26 11.63 -23.74
C PRO A 264 7.58 12.14 -23.14
N VAL A 265 7.49 12.84 -22.02
CA VAL A 265 8.63 13.45 -21.33
C VAL A 265 8.69 12.92 -19.91
N ILE A 266 9.87 12.54 -19.46
CA ILE A 266 10.17 12.32 -18.04
C ILE A 266 11.03 13.45 -17.50
N ILE A 267 10.53 14.14 -16.47
CA ILE A 267 11.23 15.19 -15.75
C ILE A 267 11.75 14.60 -14.45
N HIS A 268 13.06 14.50 -14.31
CA HIS A 268 13.72 14.01 -13.11
C HIS A 268 13.94 15.17 -12.13
N VAL A 269 13.27 15.10 -10.98
CA VAL A 269 13.24 16.19 -9.99
C VAL A 269 13.79 15.68 -8.67
N GLN A 270 14.77 16.39 -8.12
CA GLN A 270 15.37 16.09 -6.81
C GLN A 270 14.67 16.86 -5.70
N THR A 271 14.22 16.16 -4.66
CA THR A 271 13.60 16.78 -3.49
C THR A 271 14.16 16.26 -2.17
N THR A 272 13.92 17.00 -1.11
CA THR A 272 14.24 16.60 0.26
C THR A 272 12.97 16.17 0.98
N LYS A 273 12.91 14.92 1.47
CA LYS A 273 11.82 14.46 2.34
C LYS A 273 11.75 15.31 3.59
N GLY A 274 10.55 15.65 4.03
CA GLY A 274 10.33 16.45 5.25
C GLY A 274 10.64 17.93 5.11
N LYS A 275 10.85 18.44 3.89
CA LYS A 275 11.23 19.85 3.60
C LYS A 275 10.42 20.87 4.39
N GLY A 276 11.14 21.70 5.16
CA GLY A 276 10.56 22.76 6.00
C GLY A 276 10.10 22.30 7.39
N TYR A 277 10.43 21.06 7.80
CA TYR A 277 10.27 20.58 9.16
C TYR A 277 11.56 19.89 9.62
N GLU A 278 12.41 20.61 10.37
CA GLU A 278 13.77 20.17 10.72
C GLU A 278 13.84 18.78 11.35
N VAL A 279 12.85 18.39 12.15
CA VAL A 279 12.79 17.08 12.82
C VAL A 279 12.62 15.92 11.82
N ALA A 280 11.97 16.17 10.68
CA ALA A 280 11.75 15.20 9.62
C ALA A 280 12.69 15.38 8.41
N GLU A 281 13.41 16.52 8.35
CA GLU A 281 14.37 16.87 7.29
C GLU A 281 15.79 16.42 7.68
N GLY A 282 16.50 15.75 6.79
CA GLY A 282 17.92 15.47 6.95
C GLY A 282 18.30 14.03 7.29
N ALA A 283 19.62 13.77 7.32
CA ALA A 283 20.22 12.44 7.42
C ALA A 283 20.08 11.76 8.79
N GLY A 284 19.77 12.54 9.85
CA GLY A 284 19.59 12.03 11.21
C GLY A 284 18.17 11.62 11.57
N ALA A 285 17.18 12.04 10.78
CA ALA A 285 15.81 11.63 10.99
C ALA A 285 15.63 10.15 10.58
N SER A 286 14.93 9.36 11.39
CA SER A 286 14.46 8.03 10.97
C SER A 286 13.43 8.23 9.86
N LYS A 287 13.89 8.09 8.62
CA LYS A 287 13.16 8.46 7.41
C LYS A 287 11.90 7.61 7.22
N GLU A 288 11.94 6.35 7.66
CA GLU A 288 10.78 5.47 7.68
C GLU A 288 9.73 5.95 8.69
N HIS A 289 10.17 6.42 9.87
CA HIS A 289 9.29 6.94 10.91
C HIS A 289 8.42 8.10 10.40
N TRP A 290 9.00 9.04 9.61
CA TRP A 290 8.30 10.22 9.11
C TRP A 290 7.55 10.02 7.80
N HIS A 291 7.58 8.82 7.23
CA HIS A 291 6.77 8.50 6.06
C HIS A 291 5.27 8.47 6.40
N GLY A 292 4.87 7.68 7.39
CA GLY A 292 3.50 7.61 7.89
C GLY A 292 3.45 7.73 9.40
N VAL A 293 2.91 8.82 9.93
CA VAL A 293 2.93 9.15 11.35
C VAL A 293 1.54 9.13 11.97
N GLY A 294 1.46 8.75 13.25
CA GLY A 294 0.31 9.06 14.11
C GLY A 294 0.36 10.51 14.59
N ALA A 295 -0.51 10.89 15.54
CA ALA A 295 -0.44 12.19 16.17
C ALA A 295 0.89 12.37 16.93
N PHE A 296 1.49 13.56 16.80
CA PHE A 296 2.78 13.91 17.41
C PHE A 296 2.86 15.38 17.83
N ASP A 297 3.76 15.69 18.74
CA ASP A 297 4.08 17.05 19.15
C ASP A 297 5.05 17.69 18.14
N ILE A 298 4.71 18.84 17.58
CA ILE A 298 5.48 19.47 16.51
C ILE A 298 6.88 19.92 16.96
N GLU A 299 7.03 20.41 18.21
CA GLU A 299 8.30 20.94 18.67
C GLU A 299 9.33 19.84 18.95
N SER A 300 8.88 18.77 19.60
CA SER A 300 9.77 17.66 19.99
C SER A 300 9.81 16.50 18.98
N GLY A 301 8.82 16.39 18.08
CA GLY A 301 8.63 15.24 17.21
C GLY A 301 8.13 13.98 17.90
N ASN A 302 7.85 14.03 19.20
CA ASN A 302 7.45 12.86 19.98
C ASN A 302 6.02 12.44 19.67
N SER A 303 5.81 11.12 19.56
CA SER A 303 4.47 10.55 19.36
C SER A 303 3.56 10.82 20.56
N LEU A 304 2.34 11.29 20.29
CA LEU A 304 1.26 11.46 21.27
C LEU A 304 0.40 10.19 21.43
N LYS A 305 0.80 9.08 20.80
CA LYS A 305 0.07 7.83 20.83
C LYS A 305 0.08 7.24 22.25
N LYS A 306 -1.09 6.91 22.75
CA LYS A 306 -1.24 6.22 24.05
C LYS A 306 -0.75 4.77 23.95
N PRO A 307 -0.30 4.17 25.08
CA PRO A 307 -0.02 2.74 25.13
C PRO A 307 -1.21 1.95 24.60
N ALA A 308 -0.94 1.00 23.72
CA ALA A 308 -1.94 0.11 23.13
C ALA A 308 -1.57 -1.36 23.42
N PRO A 309 -2.51 -2.30 23.38
CA PRO A 309 -2.22 -3.72 23.43
C PRO A 309 -1.20 -4.12 22.34
N ILE A 310 -0.49 -5.23 22.57
CA ILE A 310 0.52 -5.74 21.65
C ILE A 310 -0.14 -6.06 20.30
N ALA A 311 0.39 -5.47 19.23
CA ALA A 311 -0.12 -5.69 17.88
C ALA A 311 0.23 -7.10 17.37
N SER A 312 -0.65 -7.69 16.58
CA SER A 312 -0.44 -8.99 15.93
C SER A 312 0.86 -9.06 15.13
N THR A 313 1.21 -7.96 14.44
CA THR A 313 2.49 -7.79 13.71
C THR A 313 3.71 -7.92 14.63
N ALA A 314 3.64 -7.46 15.88
CA ALA A 314 4.74 -7.61 16.84
C ALA A 314 4.90 -9.09 17.26
N ILE A 315 3.79 -9.80 17.51
CA ILE A 315 3.80 -11.24 17.79
C ILE A 315 4.37 -12.02 16.61
N PHE A 316 3.97 -11.67 15.37
CA PHE A 316 4.55 -12.25 14.16
C PHE A 316 6.06 -12.05 14.10
N SER A 317 6.53 -10.82 14.32
CA SER A 317 7.95 -10.47 14.26
C SER A 317 8.80 -11.27 15.26
N GLU A 318 8.36 -11.36 16.52
CA GLU A 318 9.03 -12.13 17.56
C GLU A 318 9.08 -13.62 17.20
N MET A 319 7.93 -14.18 16.82
CA MET A 319 7.83 -15.60 16.50
C MET A 319 8.61 -15.99 15.24
N LEU A 320 8.65 -15.14 14.22
CA LEU A 320 9.43 -15.39 13.01
C LEU A 320 10.93 -15.49 13.31
N VAL A 321 11.45 -14.60 14.16
CA VAL A 321 12.83 -14.67 14.62
C VAL A 321 13.08 -15.94 15.45
N GLU A 322 12.16 -16.32 16.35
CA GLU A 322 12.24 -17.54 17.14
C GLU A 322 12.27 -18.82 16.27
N LEU A 323 11.43 -18.87 15.22
CA LEU A 323 11.42 -19.97 14.26
C LEU A 323 12.73 -20.05 13.48
N ALA A 324 13.24 -18.89 13.04
CA ALA A 324 14.51 -18.79 12.31
C ALA A 324 15.73 -19.14 13.17
N ASP A 325 15.68 -18.90 14.50
CA ASP A 325 16.71 -19.30 15.45
C ASP A 325 16.80 -20.83 15.61
N LYS A 326 15.65 -21.51 15.48
CA LYS A 326 15.53 -22.96 15.65
C LYS A 326 15.75 -23.76 14.36
N ASP A 327 15.57 -23.13 13.20
CA ASP A 327 15.55 -23.83 11.90
C ASP A 327 16.10 -22.90 10.80
N ASP A 328 17.28 -23.25 10.26
CA ASP A 328 17.98 -22.48 9.20
C ASP A 328 17.29 -22.58 7.84
N LYS A 329 16.31 -23.47 7.69
CA LYS A 329 15.47 -23.56 6.50
C LYS A 329 14.38 -22.51 6.46
N VAL A 330 14.07 -21.85 7.58
CA VAL A 330 13.11 -20.75 7.64
C VAL A 330 13.70 -19.52 6.94
N VAL A 331 13.01 -19.07 5.89
CA VAL A 331 13.37 -17.90 5.08
C VAL A 331 12.14 -17.03 4.86
N GLY A 332 12.30 -15.78 4.41
CA GLY A 332 11.12 -14.95 4.17
C GLY A 332 11.37 -13.73 3.33
N VAL A 333 10.27 -13.21 2.78
CA VAL A 333 10.26 -12.03 1.90
C VAL A 333 9.13 -11.08 2.25
N THR A 334 9.38 -9.79 2.07
CA THR A 334 8.37 -8.73 2.03
C THR A 334 8.61 -7.81 0.84
N ALA A 335 7.63 -7.01 0.46
CA ALA A 335 7.72 -6.05 -0.64
C ALA A 335 7.57 -4.61 -0.09
N ALA A 336 8.70 -3.92 0.08
CA ALA A 336 8.84 -2.54 0.54
C ALA A 336 8.25 -2.20 1.93
N MET A 337 7.82 -3.21 2.71
CA MET A 337 7.12 -3.00 3.98
C MET A 337 7.77 -3.75 5.17
N PRO A 338 9.09 -3.68 5.38
CA PRO A 338 9.76 -4.51 6.39
C PRO A 338 9.28 -4.22 7.82
N SER A 339 9.12 -2.96 8.21
CA SER A 339 8.59 -2.60 9.54
C SER A 339 7.10 -2.86 9.64
N GLY A 340 6.36 -2.52 8.59
CA GLY A 340 4.92 -2.68 8.53
C GLY A 340 4.45 -4.14 8.65
N THR A 341 5.21 -5.08 8.11
CA THR A 341 4.94 -6.53 8.17
C THR A 341 5.66 -7.25 9.33
N GLY A 342 6.46 -6.52 10.13
CA GLY A 342 7.25 -7.10 11.22
C GLY A 342 8.50 -7.86 10.76
N MET A 343 8.90 -7.75 9.49
CA MET A 343 10.07 -8.44 8.94
C MET A 343 11.41 -7.80 9.32
N SER A 344 11.43 -6.54 9.77
CA SER A 344 12.67 -5.78 10.04
C SER A 344 13.64 -6.50 10.97
N ASN A 345 13.14 -7.14 12.05
CA ASN A 345 14.00 -7.85 13.01
C ASN A 345 14.66 -9.09 12.38
N ALA A 346 13.90 -9.85 11.58
CA ALA A 346 14.42 -11.02 10.87
C ALA A 346 15.44 -10.63 9.79
N ILE A 347 15.16 -9.57 9.02
CA ILE A 347 16.09 -9.01 8.02
C ILE A 347 17.40 -8.53 8.69
N ALA A 348 17.29 -7.81 9.81
CA ALA A 348 18.47 -7.31 10.51
C ALA A 348 19.32 -8.43 11.10
N LYS A 349 18.69 -9.51 11.62
CA LYS A 349 19.39 -10.63 12.25
C LYS A 349 19.95 -11.64 11.25
N TYR A 350 19.23 -11.88 10.15
CA TYR A 350 19.53 -12.90 9.14
C TYR A 350 19.39 -12.35 7.70
N PRO A 351 20.20 -11.36 7.29
CA PRO A 351 20.05 -10.67 6.01
C PRO A 351 20.23 -11.57 4.78
N GLU A 352 20.85 -12.74 4.95
CA GLU A 352 21.01 -13.75 3.89
C GLU A 352 19.80 -14.68 3.72
N ARG A 353 18.80 -14.61 4.65
CA ARG A 353 17.62 -15.47 4.64
C ARG A 353 16.30 -14.70 4.56
N PHE A 354 16.33 -13.41 4.86
CA PHE A 354 15.14 -12.56 4.85
C PHE A 354 15.38 -11.34 3.98
N TRP A 355 14.45 -11.08 3.08
CA TRP A 355 14.64 -10.05 2.04
C TRP A 355 13.47 -9.07 1.98
N ASP A 356 13.81 -7.81 1.71
CA ASP A 356 12.91 -6.84 1.14
C ASP A 356 13.22 -6.70 -0.36
N VAL A 357 12.22 -6.91 -1.21
CA VAL A 357 12.40 -6.87 -2.67
C VAL A 357 11.89 -5.58 -3.31
N ALA A 358 11.74 -4.52 -2.52
CA ALA A 358 11.10 -3.27 -2.90
C ALA A 358 9.62 -3.49 -3.32
N ILE A 359 9.02 -2.58 -4.07
CA ILE A 359 7.61 -2.71 -4.49
C ILE A 359 7.51 -3.71 -5.64
N ALA A 360 7.53 -5.00 -5.32
CA ALA A 360 7.59 -6.10 -6.29
C ALA A 360 6.87 -7.35 -5.76
N GLU A 361 5.58 -7.26 -5.46
CA GLU A 361 4.80 -8.34 -4.86
C GLU A 361 4.77 -9.60 -5.74
N GLN A 362 4.67 -9.44 -7.06
CA GLN A 362 4.72 -10.56 -8.00
C GLN A 362 6.03 -11.33 -7.90
N HIS A 363 7.16 -10.58 -7.88
CA HIS A 363 8.50 -11.16 -7.69
C HIS A 363 8.63 -11.82 -6.30
N ALA A 364 8.12 -11.18 -5.25
CA ALA A 364 8.12 -11.73 -3.90
C ALA A 364 7.46 -13.12 -3.88
N VAL A 365 6.26 -13.25 -4.43
CA VAL A 365 5.52 -14.52 -4.47
C VAL A 365 6.25 -15.56 -5.30
N THR A 366 6.60 -15.24 -6.56
CA THR A 366 7.24 -16.20 -7.48
C THR A 366 8.56 -16.71 -6.94
N SER A 367 9.39 -15.85 -6.33
CA SER A 367 10.71 -16.25 -5.83
C SER A 367 10.66 -17.21 -4.64
N MET A 368 9.57 -17.24 -3.88
CA MET A 368 9.40 -18.19 -2.77
C MET A 368 9.10 -19.62 -3.22
N GLY A 369 8.51 -19.79 -4.41
CA GLY A 369 8.22 -21.13 -4.96
C GLY A 369 9.47 -21.99 -5.12
N PRO A 370 10.51 -21.56 -5.85
CA PRO A 370 11.76 -22.31 -5.95
C PRO A 370 12.43 -22.58 -4.59
N LEU A 371 12.39 -21.65 -3.64
CA LEU A 371 12.93 -21.88 -2.30
C LEU A 371 12.21 -23.03 -1.59
N ALA A 372 10.87 -23.08 -1.66
CA ALA A 372 10.10 -24.21 -1.14
C ALA A 372 10.47 -25.52 -1.84
N LYS A 373 10.67 -25.51 -3.17
CA LYS A 373 11.08 -26.68 -3.95
C LYS A 373 12.45 -27.20 -3.56
N GLU A 374 13.39 -26.32 -3.18
CA GLU A 374 14.74 -26.66 -2.69
C GLU A 374 14.76 -27.03 -1.20
N GLY A 375 13.58 -27.16 -0.56
CA GLY A 375 13.43 -27.64 0.80
C GLY A 375 13.60 -26.57 1.88
N PHE A 376 13.48 -25.29 1.52
CA PHE A 376 13.33 -24.20 2.48
C PHE A 376 11.87 -24.06 2.94
N LYS A 377 11.64 -23.30 3.99
CA LYS A 377 10.34 -23.02 4.61
C LYS A 377 10.02 -21.53 4.49
N PRO A 378 9.56 -21.07 3.31
CA PRO A 378 9.43 -19.67 3.02
C PRO A 378 8.16 -19.06 3.61
N PHE A 379 8.30 -17.90 4.25
CA PHE A 379 7.23 -16.99 4.63
C PHE A 379 7.17 -15.82 3.64
N CYS A 380 6.10 -15.72 2.87
CA CYS A 380 5.80 -14.57 2.02
C CYS A 380 4.88 -13.63 2.81
N THR A 381 5.43 -12.52 3.33
CA THR A 381 4.72 -11.63 4.25
C THR A 381 4.31 -10.34 3.57
N LEU A 382 3.01 -10.21 3.28
CA LEU A 382 2.43 -9.09 2.56
C LEU A 382 1.17 -8.59 3.26
N TYR A 383 0.78 -7.33 3.00
CA TYR A 383 -0.56 -6.87 3.40
C TYR A 383 -1.64 -7.54 2.56
N SER A 384 -2.80 -7.77 3.15
CA SER A 384 -3.95 -8.36 2.47
C SER A 384 -4.28 -7.65 1.15
N THR A 385 -4.36 -6.33 1.15
CA THR A 385 -4.63 -5.55 -0.06
C THR A 385 -3.50 -5.63 -1.10
N PHE A 386 -2.22 -5.69 -0.68
CA PHE A 386 -1.08 -5.73 -1.61
C PHE A 386 -0.86 -7.11 -2.23
N LEU A 387 -1.27 -8.20 -1.55
CA LEU A 387 -1.24 -9.54 -2.13
C LEU A 387 -2.10 -9.66 -3.40
N GLN A 388 -3.10 -8.80 -3.58
CA GLN A 388 -3.89 -8.73 -4.81
C GLN A 388 -3.00 -8.56 -6.06
N ARG A 389 -1.88 -7.82 -5.95
CA ARG A 389 -0.93 -7.63 -7.06
C ARG A 389 -0.14 -8.89 -7.41
N GLY A 390 -0.02 -9.83 -6.50
CA GLY A 390 0.64 -11.14 -6.71
C GLY A 390 -0.33 -12.30 -6.90
N TYR A 391 -1.61 -12.07 -7.17
CA TYR A 391 -2.64 -13.10 -7.20
C TYR A 391 -2.40 -14.15 -8.28
N ASP A 392 -2.02 -13.76 -9.49
CA ASP A 392 -1.65 -14.70 -10.55
C ASP A 392 -0.48 -15.61 -10.12
N GLN A 393 0.55 -15.05 -9.50
CA GLN A 393 1.73 -15.79 -9.05
C GLN A 393 1.39 -16.76 -7.91
N VAL A 394 0.45 -16.42 -7.04
CA VAL A 394 -0.07 -17.37 -6.03
C VAL A 394 -0.71 -18.57 -6.72
N ILE A 395 -1.52 -18.35 -7.76
CA ILE A 395 -2.18 -19.43 -8.51
C ILE A 395 -1.16 -20.25 -9.30
N HIS A 396 -0.42 -19.57 -10.19
CA HIS A 396 0.38 -20.22 -11.23
C HIS A 396 1.71 -20.74 -10.69
N ASP A 397 2.46 -19.93 -9.91
CA ASP A 397 3.83 -20.25 -9.55
C ASP A 397 3.94 -21.04 -8.24
N VAL A 398 2.90 -20.99 -7.38
CA VAL A 398 2.91 -21.66 -6.08
C VAL A 398 1.86 -22.75 -6.00
N CYS A 399 0.57 -22.44 -6.16
CA CYS A 399 -0.51 -23.40 -5.92
C CYS A 399 -0.62 -24.49 -7.00
N LEU A 400 -0.42 -24.14 -8.27
CA LEU A 400 -0.42 -25.12 -9.37
C LEU A 400 0.67 -26.17 -9.16
N MET A 401 1.83 -25.75 -8.66
CA MET A 401 2.96 -26.62 -8.33
C MET A 401 2.86 -27.26 -6.94
N ASN A 402 1.84 -26.91 -6.16
CA ASN A 402 1.59 -27.38 -4.80
C ASN A 402 2.80 -27.22 -3.85
N LEU A 403 3.48 -26.06 -3.90
CA LEU A 403 4.69 -25.76 -3.16
C LEU A 403 4.38 -25.21 -1.77
N GLY A 404 5.07 -25.69 -0.73
CA GLY A 404 4.88 -25.31 0.66
C GLY A 404 5.35 -23.88 0.98
N VAL A 405 4.66 -22.87 0.47
CA VAL A 405 4.86 -21.46 0.79
C VAL A 405 3.82 -21.02 1.80
N ALA A 406 4.25 -20.43 2.92
CA ALA A 406 3.38 -19.83 3.93
C ALA A 406 3.16 -18.35 3.62
N PHE A 407 1.95 -17.98 3.23
CA PHE A 407 1.54 -16.58 3.06
C PHE A 407 1.09 -16.02 4.41
N ALA A 408 1.90 -15.15 5.01
CA ALA A 408 1.57 -14.41 6.22
C ALA A 408 0.90 -13.08 5.82
N ILE A 409 -0.42 -13.01 5.98
CA ILE A 409 -1.24 -11.91 5.46
C ILE A 409 -1.55 -10.93 6.59
N ASP A 410 -0.80 -9.84 6.63
CA ASP A 410 -1.01 -8.76 7.59
C ASP A 410 -2.10 -7.78 7.11
N ARG A 411 -2.70 -7.02 8.02
CA ARG A 411 -3.78 -6.05 7.74
C ARG A 411 -5.04 -6.70 7.14
N ALA A 412 -5.37 -7.90 7.58
CA ALA A 412 -6.67 -8.49 7.24
C ALA A 412 -7.81 -7.74 7.94
N GLY A 413 -8.94 -7.57 7.26
CA GLY A 413 -10.07 -6.80 7.74
C GLY A 413 -9.90 -5.29 7.56
N LEU A 414 -10.50 -4.49 8.43
CA LEU A 414 -10.42 -3.03 8.37
C LEU A 414 -9.05 -2.53 8.82
N VAL A 415 -8.51 -1.57 8.07
CA VAL A 415 -7.24 -0.90 8.37
C VAL A 415 -7.41 0.56 8.81
N GLY A 416 -8.62 1.12 8.67
CA GLY A 416 -8.99 2.43 9.21
C GLY A 416 -8.74 3.58 8.25
N GLU A 417 -7.83 4.48 8.59
CA GLU A 417 -7.70 5.80 7.99
C GLU A 417 -7.21 5.80 6.52
N ASP A 418 -6.69 4.67 6.02
CA ASP A 418 -6.25 4.52 4.63
C ASP A 418 -7.39 4.12 3.67
N GLY A 419 -8.52 3.69 4.21
CA GLY A 419 -9.79 3.54 3.50
C GLY A 419 -9.82 2.49 2.40
N GLU A 420 -10.63 2.76 1.40
CA GLU A 420 -11.07 1.85 0.34
C GLU A 420 -9.92 1.12 -0.37
N THR A 421 -8.79 1.79 -0.53
CA THR A 421 -7.63 1.25 -1.24
C THR A 421 -6.79 0.28 -0.40
N HIS A 422 -6.97 0.29 0.93
CA HIS A 422 -6.13 -0.47 1.86
C HIS A 422 -6.91 -1.49 2.70
N GLN A 423 -8.24 -1.46 2.71
CA GLN A 423 -9.04 -2.44 3.46
C GLN A 423 -8.71 -3.87 3.02
N GLY A 424 -8.33 -4.73 3.97
CA GLY A 424 -7.90 -6.11 3.71
C GLY A 424 -9.06 -7.11 3.82
N VAL A 425 -10.13 -6.88 3.06
CA VAL A 425 -11.40 -7.60 3.21
C VAL A 425 -11.65 -8.67 2.15
N PHE A 426 -10.85 -8.70 1.07
CA PHE A 426 -11.09 -9.58 -0.08
C PHE A 426 -10.26 -10.87 -0.05
N ASP A 427 -9.27 -11.01 0.81
CA ASP A 427 -8.28 -12.08 0.80
C ASP A 427 -8.90 -13.49 0.93
N ILE A 428 -9.89 -13.68 1.81
CA ILE A 428 -10.58 -14.97 1.93
C ILE A 428 -11.24 -15.35 0.59
N SER A 429 -11.95 -14.40 -0.03
CA SER A 429 -12.71 -14.65 -1.25
C SER A 429 -11.81 -15.11 -2.40
N PHE A 430 -10.69 -14.42 -2.66
CA PHE A 430 -9.81 -14.78 -3.76
C PHE A 430 -8.93 -16.00 -3.44
N LEU A 431 -8.53 -16.22 -2.18
CA LEU A 431 -7.71 -17.39 -1.82
C LEU A 431 -8.50 -18.69 -1.73
N ARG A 432 -9.77 -18.64 -1.26
CA ARG A 432 -10.62 -19.83 -1.21
C ARG A 432 -10.84 -20.48 -2.59
N ALA A 433 -10.89 -19.68 -3.64
CA ALA A 433 -11.11 -20.17 -5.00
C ALA A 433 -9.93 -21.00 -5.55
N ILE A 434 -8.72 -20.87 -4.99
CA ILE A 434 -7.51 -21.47 -5.55
C ILE A 434 -7.38 -22.94 -5.10
N PRO A 435 -7.26 -23.93 -6.02
CA PRO A 435 -6.94 -25.31 -5.65
C PRO A 435 -5.61 -25.39 -4.86
N ASN A 436 -5.47 -26.41 -4.02
CA ASN A 436 -4.31 -26.68 -3.16
C ASN A 436 -4.04 -25.64 -2.06
N MET A 437 -4.64 -24.46 -2.11
CA MET A 437 -4.47 -23.45 -1.06
C MET A 437 -5.23 -23.83 0.22
N THR A 438 -4.53 -23.86 1.35
CA THR A 438 -5.12 -23.94 2.68
C THR A 438 -5.26 -22.54 3.26
N VAL A 439 -6.44 -22.17 3.81
CA VAL A 439 -6.70 -20.83 4.35
C VAL A 439 -7.19 -20.94 5.79
N PHE A 440 -6.45 -20.31 6.71
CA PHE A 440 -6.75 -20.35 8.14
C PHE A 440 -6.45 -19.01 8.84
N ALA A 441 -6.88 -18.85 10.08
CA ALA A 441 -6.63 -17.63 10.82
C ALA A 441 -6.45 -17.90 12.32
N PRO A 442 -5.43 -17.30 12.97
CA PRO A 442 -5.36 -17.19 14.40
C PRO A 442 -6.40 -16.17 14.93
N SER A 443 -6.86 -16.36 16.15
CA SER A 443 -7.86 -15.51 16.81
C SER A 443 -7.31 -14.73 18.01
N SER A 444 -6.11 -15.08 18.51
CA SER A 444 -5.45 -14.46 19.66
C SER A 444 -3.92 -14.47 19.53
N ASN A 445 -3.23 -13.81 20.45
CA ASN A 445 -1.76 -13.81 20.50
C ASN A 445 -1.17 -15.23 20.61
N ASN A 446 -1.78 -16.11 21.41
CA ASN A 446 -1.31 -17.48 21.56
C ASN A 446 -1.59 -18.31 20.33
N THR A 447 -2.79 -18.21 19.75
CA THR A 447 -3.14 -18.92 18.54
C THR A 447 -2.31 -18.44 17.33
N MET A 448 -1.82 -17.19 17.32
CA MET A 448 -0.88 -16.70 16.31
C MET A 448 0.44 -17.47 16.31
N LYS A 449 1.02 -17.71 17.48
CA LYS A 449 2.25 -18.50 17.61
C LYS A 449 2.05 -19.93 17.11
N LEU A 450 0.95 -20.56 17.52
CA LEU A 450 0.59 -21.92 17.08
C LEU A 450 0.31 -22.01 15.57
N ALA A 451 -0.32 -20.98 15.00
CA ALA A 451 -0.57 -20.88 13.56
C ALA A 451 0.73 -20.80 12.77
N MET A 452 1.73 -20.04 13.25
CA MET A 452 3.04 -19.93 12.60
C MET A 452 3.86 -21.22 12.72
N GLU A 453 3.80 -21.94 13.86
CA GLU A 453 4.41 -23.27 13.99
C GLU A 453 3.80 -24.27 12.99
N PHE A 454 2.48 -24.26 12.85
CA PHE A 454 1.78 -25.08 11.87
C PHE A 454 2.21 -24.71 10.44
N ALA A 455 2.19 -23.42 10.09
CA ALA A 455 2.53 -22.93 8.74
C ALA A 455 3.97 -23.29 8.34
N LYS A 456 4.93 -23.21 9.28
CA LYS A 456 6.34 -23.49 9.04
C LYS A 456 6.59 -24.89 8.45
N ASP A 457 5.88 -25.89 8.94
CA ASP A 457 6.08 -27.28 8.55
C ASP A 457 4.99 -27.80 7.59
N PHE A 458 4.08 -26.92 7.13
CA PHE A 458 3.00 -27.31 6.26
C PHE A 458 3.52 -27.56 4.82
N PRO A 459 3.32 -28.77 4.25
CA PRO A 459 4.02 -29.18 3.03
C PRO A 459 3.42 -28.62 1.72
N THR A 460 2.26 -27.97 1.79
CA THR A 460 1.53 -27.42 0.64
C THR A 460 1.26 -25.94 0.84
N PRO A 461 0.79 -25.18 -0.17
CA PRO A 461 0.52 -23.75 0.00
C PRO A 461 -0.47 -23.48 1.15
N CYS A 462 -0.12 -22.55 1.99
CA CYS A 462 -1.04 -22.12 3.06
C CYS A 462 -1.01 -20.60 3.26
N ALA A 463 -2.14 -20.05 3.68
CA ALA A 463 -2.29 -18.64 4.00
C ALA A 463 -2.92 -18.48 5.38
N PHE A 464 -2.28 -17.70 6.24
CA PHE A 464 -2.87 -17.28 7.51
C PHE A 464 -2.93 -15.76 7.59
N ARG A 465 -4.07 -15.27 8.07
CA ARG A 465 -4.40 -13.84 8.08
C ARG A 465 -4.61 -13.30 9.48
N TYR A 466 -4.17 -12.08 9.71
CA TYR A 466 -4.24 -11.43 11.02
C TYR A 466 -4.47 -9.92 10.89
N PRO A 467 -5.12 -9.27 11.92
CA PRO A 467 -5.57 -7.90 11.81
C PRO A 467 -4.44 -6.87 11.92
N ARG A 468 -4.69 -5.62 11.52
CA ARG A 468 -3.94 -4.44 11.97
C ARG A 468 -4.22 -4.21 13.45
N GLY A 469 -3.18 -4.02 14.26
CA GLY A 469 -3.30 -3.83 15.71
C GLY A 469 -3.42 -5.15 16.48
N ALA A 470 -4.08 -5.13 17.61
CA ALA A 470 -4.21 -6.30 18.48
C ALA A 470 -5.39 -7.20 18.10
N PHE A 471 -5.30 -8.47 18.44
CA PHE A 471 -6.46 -9.36 18.44
C PHE A 471 -7.51 -8.90 19.44
N THR A 472 -8.78 -9.11 19.12
CA THR A 472 -9.90 -8.79 20.02
C THR A 472 -10.16 -9.91 21.04
N SER A 473 -9.89 -11.16 20.70
CA SER A 473 -9.97 -12.29 21.65
C SER A 473 -8.71 -12.38 22.52
N GLN A 474 -8.91 -12.70 23.80
CA GLN A 474 -7.84 -12.95 24.77
C GLN A 474 -7.68 -14.45 25.07
N ASP A 475 -8.11 -15.32 24.16
CA ASP A 475 -8.00 -16.77 24.32
C ASP A 475 -6.54 -17.20 24.54
N GLU A 476 -6.28 -17.90 25.64
CA GLU A 476 -4.96 -18.42 26.03
C GLU A 476 -4.74 -19.89 25.59
N ASP A 477 -5.44 -20.33 24.55
CA ASP A 477 -5.35 -21.71 24.07
C ASP A 477 -3.92 -22.11 23.70
N LYS A 478 -3.60 -23.36 24.02
CA LYS A 478 -2.32 -24.01 23.70
C LYS A 478 -2.49 -25.21 22.77
N THR A 479 -3.70 -25.43 22.25
CA THR A 479 -3.97 -26.55 21.34
C THR A 479 -3.40 -26.24 19.96
N ALA A 480 -2.50 -27.09 19.48
CA ALA A 480 -1.88 -26.95 18.17
C ALA A 480 -2.92 -26.89 17.05
N PHE A 481 -2.56 -26.22 15.95
CA PHE A 481 -3.37 -26.27 14.73
C PHE A 481 -3.24 -27.65 14.09
N GLU A 482 -4.38 -28.23 13.75
CA GLU A 482 -4.49 -29.43 12.93
C GLU A 482 -5.32 -29.10 11.70
N LEU A 483 -4.89 -29.60 10.53
CA LEU A 483 -5.53 -29.30 9.26
C LEU A 483 -7.05 -29.55 9.30
N GLY A 484 -7.82 -28.51 9.01
CA GLY A 484 -9.28 -28.56 8.96
C GLY A 484 -9.95 -28.86 10.30
N LYS A 485 -9.32 -28.52 11.42
CA LYS A 485 -9.93 -28.66 12.76
C LYS A 485 -10.32 -27.30 13.33
N SER A 486 -11.57 -27.22 13.74
CA SER A 486 -12.15 -26.14 14.53
C SER A 486 -12.06 -26.43 16.03
N ARG A 487 -12.34 -25.42 16.84
CA ARG A 487 -12.33 -25.56 18.31
C ARG A 487 -13.55 -24.92 18.94
N VAL A 488 -14.26 -25.66 19.79
CA VAL A 488 -15.32 -25.11 20.62
C VAL A 488 -14.69 -24.39 21.84
N LEU A 489 -14.85 -23.07 21.91
CA LEU A 489 -14.35 -22.23 22.99
C LEU A 489 -15.29 -22.29 24.20
N LYS A 490 -16.59 -22.23 23.92
CA LYS A 490 -17.63 -22.21 24.94
C LYS A 490 -18.81 -23.09 24.52
N LYS A 491 -19.22 -24.02 25.36
CA LYS A 491 -20.44 -24.79 25.12
C LYS A 491 -21.64 -24.06 25.75
N GLY A 492 -22.72 -23.97 25.00
CA GLY A 492 -23.91 -23.23 25.41
C GLY A 492 -25.21 -23.84 24.92
N SER A 493 -26.17 -23.00 24.58
CA SER A 493 -27.51 -23.32 24.09
C SER A 493 -27.51 -23.87 22.65
N LYS A 494 -28.72 -23.92 22.05
CA LYS A 494 -28.93 -24.36 20.67
C LYS A 494 -28.52 -23.32 19.59
N THR A 495 -28.01 -22.16 20.01
CA THR A 495 -27.50 -21.12 19.14
C THR A 495 -25.97 -21.27 18.99
N LEU A 496 -25.47 -21.23 17.75
CA LEU A 496 -24.05 -21.35 17.44
C LEU A 496 -23.51 -20.02 16.91
N PHE A 497 -22.45 -19.54 17.55
CA PHE A 497 -21.61 -18.44 17.06
C PHE A 497 -20.33 -19.02 16.46
N ILE A 498 -20.10 -18.78 15.18
CA ILE A 498 -18.91 -19.19 14.48
C ILE A 498 -18.06 -17.96 14.25
N GLY A 499 -16.95 -17.84 14.96
CA GLY A 499 -15.95 -16.82 14.75
C GLY A 499 -14.82 -17.31 13.83
N TYR A 500 -14.26 -16.40 13.03
CA TYR A 500 -13.08 -16.67 12.22
C TYR A 500 -12.07 -15.53 12.35
N GLY A 501 -10.83 -15.87 12.73
CA GLY A 501 -9.79 -14.88 12.98
C GLY A 501 -10.22 -13.86 14.05
N ASN A 502 -10.11 -12.57 13.74
CA ASN A 502 -10.53 -11.52 14.67
C ASN A 502 -12.05 -11.50 14.96
N GLY A 503 -12.85 -12.16 14.11
CA GLY A 503 -14.28 -12.36 14.34
C GLY A 503 -14.61 -13.23 15.56
N VAL A 504 -13.66 -14.03 16.05
CA VAL A 504 -13.84 -14.81 17.31
C VAL A 504 -14.06 -13.87 18.48
N GLY A 505 -13.19 -12.87 18.69
CA GLY A 505 -13.36 -11.92 19.78
C GLY A 505 -14.65 -11.08 19.66
N ARG A 506 -15.09 -10.79 18.42
CA ARG A 506 -16.40 -10.14 18.20
C ARG A 506 -17.55 -11.06 18.63
N ALA A 507 -17.47 -12.36 18.32
CA ALA A 507 -18.46 -13.35 18.76
C ALA A 507 -18.52 -13.46 20.31
N GLU A 508 -17.35 -13.44 20.97
CA GLU A 508 -17.26 -13.43 22.43
C GLU A 508 -17.91 -12.18 23.03
N GLN A 509 -17.57 -10.99 22.53
CA GLN A 509 -18.14 -9.71 22.98
C GLN A 509 -19.67 -9.66 22.79
N VAL A 510 -20.18 -10.16 21.67
CA VAL A 510 -21.63 -10.23 21.43
C VAL A 510 -22.29 -11.22 22.37
N ALA A 511 -21.67 -12.37 22.65
CA ALA A 511 -22.20 -13.37 23.59
C ALA A 511 -22.34 -12.84 25.03
N ASP A 512 -21.47 -11.92 25.42
CA ASP A 512 -21.54 -11.28 26.74
C ASP A 512 -22.65 -10.21 26.85
N LEU A 513 -23.21 -9.77 25.71
CA LEU A 513 -24.27 -8.73 25.65
C LEU A 513 -25.70 -9.30 25.50
N ILE A 514 -25.85 -10.60 25.30
CA ILE A 514 -27.15 -11.24 25.08
C ILE A 514 -27.58 -12.13 26.24
N GLU A 515 -28.89 -12.28 26.43
CA GLU A 515 -29.43 -13.29 27.34
C GLU A 515 -29.27 -14.67 26.67
N GLY A 516 -28.85 -15.66 27.47
CA GLY A 516 -28.55 -17.01 26.99
C GLY A 516 -27.05 -17.18 26.66
N LEU A 517 -26.63 -18.41 26.65
CA LEU A 517 -25.23 -18.79 26.45
C LEU A 517 -25.13 -19.49 25.08
N PRO A 518 -24.69 -18.80 24.00
CA PRO A 518 -24.44 -19.47 22.71
C PRO A 518 -23.24 -20.42 22.84
N THR A 519 -23.21 -21.46 22.02
CA THR A 519 -21.97 -22.19 21.75
C THR A 519 -21.08 -21.32 20.88
N ILE A 520 -19.82 -21.12 21.27
CA ILE A 520 -18.84 -20.35 20.49
C ILE A 520 -17.81 -21.29 19.89
N LEU A 521 -17.68 -21.25 18.56
CA LEU A 521 -16.75 -22.03 17.77
C LEU A 521 -15.69 -21.10 17.15
N ASP A 522 -14.42 -21.33 17.43
CA ASP A 522 -13.32 -20.82 16.61
C ASP A 522 -13.14 -21.76 15.40
N LEU A 523 -13.49 -21.25 14.21
CA LEU A 523 -13.46 -22.04 12.99
C LEU A 523 -12.05 -22.41 12.56
N ARG A 524 -11.05 -21.62 12.90
CA ARG A 524 -9.62 -21.75 12.53
C ARG A 524 -9.36 -21.87 11.04
N PHE A 525 -10.00 -22.80 10.33
CA PHE A 525 -9.84 -23.06 8.91
C PHE A 525 -11.14 -22.74 8.15
N VAL A 526 -11.04 -21.87 7.16
CA VAL A 526 -12.13 -21.67 6.19
C VAL A 526 -11.95 -22.57 4.96
N LYS A 527 -10.72 -23.08 4.75
CA LYS A 527 -10.39 -24.09 3.73
C LYS A 527 -9.20 -24.94 4.17
N PRO A 528 -9.37 -26.27 4.39
CA PRO A 528 -10.65 -26.97 4.41
C PRO A 528 -11.48 -26.68 5.68
N LEU A 529 -12.79 -26.78 5.59
CA LEU A 529 -13.69 -26.69 6.75
C LEU A 529 -13.62 -27.97 7.59
N ASP A 530 -13.86 -27.86 8.91
CA ASP A 530 -14.09 -28.99 9.82
C ASP A 530 -15.50 -29.58 9.61
N LYS A 531 -15.70 -30.27 8.48
CA LYS A 531 -16.98 -30.85 8.09
C LYS A 531 -17.59 -31.71 9.18
N LYS A 532 -16.77 -32.51 9.89
CA LYS A 532 -17.24 -33.40 10.96
C LYS A 532 -17.85 -32.62 12.12
N SER A 533 -17.12 -31.68 12.69
CA SER A 533 -17.60 -30.88 13.83
C SER A 533 -18.82 -30.04 13.44
N LEU A 534 -18.83 -29.46 12.22
CA LEU A 534 -19.96 -28.69 11.74
C LEU A 534 -21.23 -29.55 11.55
N LEU A 535 -21.13 -30.78 11.06
CA LEU A 535 -22.24 -31.72 10.95
C LEU A 535 -22.78 -32.14 12.33
N GLU A 536 -21.90 -32.41 13.30
CA GLU A 536 -22.30 -32.73 14.66
C GLU A 536 -23.04 -31.55 15.32
N LEU A 537 -22.53 -30.32 15.15
CA LEU A 537 -23.18 -29.11 15.65
C LEU A 537 -24.53 -28.82 14.96
N ALA A 538 -24.67 -29.11 13.68
CA ALA A 538 -25.91 -28.94 12.92
C ALA A 538 -27.06 -29.80 13.45
N GLN A 539 -26.78 -30.91 14.13
CA GLN A 539 -27.81 -31.75 14.73
C GLN A 539 -28.51 -31.06 15.89
N THR A 540 -27.78 -30.24 16.66
CA THR A 540 -28.23 -29.63 17.91
C THR A 540 -28.44 -28.11 17.82
N HIS A 541 -27.73 -27.43 16.94
CA HIS A 541 -27.76 -25.98 16.79
C HIS A 541 -28.44 -25.60 15.46
N LYS A 542 -29.57 -24.91 15.53
CA LYS A 542 -30.37 -24.58 14.33
C LYS A 542 -30.26 -23.10 13.93
N GLN A 543 -29.70 -22.24 14.77
CA GLN A 543 -29.42 -20.84 14.50
C GLN A 543 -27.92 -20.61 14.54
N TRP A 544 -27.32 -20.30 13.39
CA TRP A 544 -25.89 -20.05 13.24
C TRP A 544 -25.62 -18.59 12.90
N TYR A 545 -24.74 -17.95 13.64
CA TYR A 545 -24.28 -16.58 13.42
C TYR A 545 -22.80 -16.60 13.12
N ILE A 546 -22.42 -16.09 11.94
CA ILE A 546 -21.03 -16.09 11.45
C ILE A 546 -20.43 -14.70 11.69
N PHE A 547 -19.28 -14.66 12.34
CA PHE A 547 -18.54 -13.42 12.60
C PHE A 547 -17.20 -13.48 11.88
N SER A 548 -17.02 -12.61 10.88
CA SER A 548 -15.80 -12.50 10.08
C SER A 548 -15.55 -11.04 9.70
N ASP A 549 -14.29 -10.72 9.44
CA ASP A 549 -13.82 -9.44 8.95
C ASP A 549 -13.47 -9.49 7.44
N SER A 550 -14.23 -10.23 6.68
CA SER A 550 -14.16 -10.35 5.22
C SER A 550 -15.45 -9.89 4.57
N VAL A 551 -15.41 -9.70 3.26
CA VAL A 551 -16.63 -9.51 2.47
C VAL A 551 -17.48 -10.76 2.46
N LYS A 552 -18.78 -10.58 2.37
CA LYS A 552 -19.78 -11.66 2.36
C LYS A 552 -19.65 -12.56 1.13
N MET A 553 -19.38 -11.97 -0.03
CA MET A 553 -19.25 -12.72 -1.28
C MET A 553 -17.95 -13.51 -1.31
N GLY A 554 -18.06 -14.85 -1.31
CA GLY A 554 -16.92 -15.76 -1.23
C GLY A 554 -16.23 -15.82 0.13
N GLY A 555 -16.75 -15.13 1.15
CA GLY A 555 -16.23 -15.11 2.52
C GLY A 555 -16.52 -16.37 3.32
N VAL A 556 -16.43 -16.25 4.65
CA VAL A 556 -16.65 -17.37 5.59
C VAL A 556 -18.08 -17.86 5.57
N GLY A 557 -19.05 -16.92 5.55
CA GLY A 557 -20.47 -17.25 5.46
C GLY A 557 -20.81 -18.01 4.19
N SER A 558 -20.24 -17.60 3.04
CA SER A 558 -20.38 -18.34 1.78
C SER A 558 -19.86 -19.76 1.90
N ALA A 559 -18.68 -19.96 2.51
CA ALA A 559 -18.10 -21.31 2.71
C ALA A 559 -19.02 -22.22 3.55
N ILE A 560 -19.62 -21.67 4.60
CA ILE A 560 -20.56 -22.41 5.47
C ILE A 560 -21.86 -22.75 4.70
N LEU A 561 -22.41 -21.82 3.93
CA LEU A 561 -23.62 -22.06 3.13
C LEU A 561 -23.39 -23.09 2.04
N GLU A 562 -22.26 -23.03 1.32
CA GLU A 562 -21.84 -24.04 0.34
C GLU A 562 -21.76 -25.43 1.00
N PHE A 563 -21.08 -25.52 2.14
CA PHE A 563 -20.95 -26.75 2.91
C PHE A 563 -22.33 -27.33 3.33
N LEU A 564 -23.22 -26.51 3.91
CA LEU A 564 -24.55 -26.97 4.31
C LEU A 564 -25.38 -27.48 3.13
N SER A 565 -25.24 -26.82 1.97
CA SER A 565 -25.89 -27.24 0.73
C SER A 565 -25.33 -28.56 0.19
N GLU A 566 -24.00 -28.73 0.16
CA GLU A 566 -23.34 -29.99 -0.27
C GLU A 566 -23.75 -31.17 0.62
N GLU A 567 -23.77 -30.98 1.94
CA GLU A 567 -24.11 -32.02 2.92
C GLU A 567 -25.63 -32.17 3.11
N LYS A 568 -26.45 -31.42 2.36
CA LYS A 568 -27.93 -31.46 2.35
C LYS A 568 -28.55 -31.15 3.75
N VAL A 569 -27.91 -30.31 4.54
CA VAL A 569 -28.43 -29.82 5.81
C VAL A 569 -29.45 -28.71 5.54
N GLN A 570 -30.73 -28.95 5.80
CA GLN A 570 -31.83 -28.02 5.41
C GLN A 570 -32.41 -27.20 6.57
N ASP A 571 -32.18 -27.60 7.81
CA ASP A 571 -32.86 -27.04 8.98
C ASP A 571 -31.96 -26.11 9.83
N VAL A 572 -30.87 -25.63 9.27
CA VAL A 572 -29.97 -24.66 9.88
C VAL A 572 -30.17 -23.30 9.21
N GLN A 573 -30.48 -22.29 10.02
CA GLN A 573 -30.58 -20.89 9.57
C GLN A 573 -29.24 -20.19 9.83
N VAL A 574 -28.66 -19.60 8.80
CA VAL A 574 -27.38 -18.90 8.85
C VAL A 574 -27.59 -17.39 8.70
N THR A 575 -27.05 -16.63 9.64
CA THR A 575 -26.94 -15.18 9.55
C THR A 575 -25.46 -14.80 9.56
N THR A 576 -25.00 -13.98 8.62
CA THR A 576 -23.61 -13.57 8.51
C THR A 576 -23.44 -12.11 8.93
N PHE A 577 -22.40 -11.85 9.71
CA PHE A 577 -21.94 -10.54 10.11
C PHE A 577 -20.56 -10.31 9.45
N GLU A 578 -20.63 -10.00 8.16
CA GLU A 578 -19.54 -9.76 7.23
C GLU A 578 -19.80 -8.46 6.48
N TYR A 579 -18.82 -7.96 5.74
CA TYR A 579 -19.00 -6.72 4.97
C TYR A 579 -19.83 -6.99 3.71
N GLU A 580 -20.76 -6.07 3.44
CA GLU A 580 -21.61 -6.12 2.25
C GLU A 580 -20.83 -5.76 0.96
N ASP A 581 -21.48 -5.83 -0.19
CA ASP A 581 -20.90 -5.57 -1.51
C ASP A 581 -20.73 -4.05 -1.75
N ASP A 582 -19.80 -3.44 -1.00
CA ASP A 582 -19.43 -2.02 -1.13
C ASP A 582 -17.96 -1.79 -0.74
N PHE A 583 -17.37 -0.72 -1.27
CA PHE A 583 -16.05 -0.25 -0.84
C PHE A 583 -16.15 0.54 0.47
N ILE A 584 -15.45 0.03 1.49
CA ILE A 584 -15.55 0.56 2.85
C ILE A 584 -14.68 1.82 2.99
N THR A 585 -15.30 2.93 3.38
CA THR A 585 -14.67 4.24 3.52
C THR A 585 -13.56 4.28 4.59
N HIS A 586 -12.78 5.36 4.57
CA HIS A 586 -11.73 5.63 5.54
C HIS A 586 -12.28 6.19 6.85
N GLY A 587 -11.47 6.08 7.91
CA GLY A 587 -11.75 6.63 9.22
C GLY A 587 -11.29 5.74 10.36
N ASN A 588 -11.54 6.16 11.59
CA ASN A 588 -11.32 5.31 12.75
C ASN A 588 -12.14 4.01 12.62
N THR A 589 -11.51 2.85 12.81
CA THR A 589 -12.14 1.54 12.59
C THR A 589 -13.44 1.37 13.36
N LYS A 590 -13.51 1.86 14.62
CA LYS A 590 -14.73 1.77 15.43
C LYS A 590 -15.88 2.58 14.83
N LEU A 591 -15.62 3.80 14.34
CA LEU A 591 -16.65 4.63 13.69
C LEU A 591 -17.12 4.03 12.36
N VAL A 592 -16.19 3.43 11.60
CA VAL A 592 -16.51 2.70 10.37
C VAL A 592 -17.39 1.50 10.69
N GLU A 593 -17.03 0.66 11.66
CA GLU A 593 -17.84 -0.48 12.09
C GLU A 593 -19.22 -0.04 12.62
N GLU A 594 -19.30 1.07 13.34
CA GLU A 594 -20.55 1.65 13.81
C GLU A 594 -21.47 2.02 12.65
N SER A 595 -20.93 2.67 11.61
CA SER A 595 -21.69 3.05 10.42
C SER A 595 -22.20 1.84 9.63
N LEU A 596 -21.46 0.73 9.67
CA LEU A 596 -21.82 -0.54 9.04
C LEU A 596 -22.79 -1.38 9.89
N GLY A 597 -23.07 -0.98 11.12
CA GLY A 597 -23.94 -1.72 12.04
C GLY A 597 -23.30 -3.02 12.55
N LEU A 598 -21.97 -3.03 12.71
CA LEU A 598 -21.14 -4.20 13.07
C LEU A 598 -20.51 -4.10 14.47
N LEU A 599 -20.81 -3.04 15.26
CA LEU A 599 -20.41 -3.03 16.66
C LEU A 599 -21.11 -4.14 17.46
N PRO A 600 -20.48 -4.72 18.49
CA PRO A 600 -21.07 -5.80 19.28
C PRO A 600 -22.48 -5.47 19.80
N GLU A 601 -22.73 -4.23 20.26
CA GLU A 601 -24.01 -3.77 20.77
C GLU A 601 -25.09 -3.68 19.67
N GLN A 602 -24.69 -3.42 18.42
CA GLN A 602 -25.60 -3.38 17.27
C GLN A 602 -25.91 -4.80 16.79
N LEU A 603 -24.91 -5.69 16.81
CA LEU A 603 -25.07 -7.09 16.43
C LEU A 603 -25.93 -7.86 17.45
N ALA A 604 -25.75 -7.63 18.75
CA ALA A 604 -26.53 -8.25 19.80
C ALA A 604 -28.04 -8.04 19.60
N LYS A 605 -28.47 -6.86 19.11
CA LYS A 605 -29.88 -6.56 18.79
C LYS A 605 -30.44 -7.34 17.60
N LYS A 606 -29.57 -7.86 16.73
CA LYS A 606 -29.97 -8.64 15.53
C LYS A 606 -30.09 -10.14 15.80
N ILE A 607 -29.62 -10.60 16.97
CA ILE A 607 -29.60 -12.01 17.35
C ILE A 607 -30.94 -12.42 17.98
N LYS A 608 -31.45 -13.53 17.48
CA LYS A 608 -32.64 -14.19 18.04
C LYS A 608 -32.19 -15.49 18.70
N ILE A 609 -32.42 -15.64 19.98
CA ILE A 609 -32.07 -16.85 20.78
C ILE A 609 -33.29 -17.75 20.88
#